data_ea34eba7f77f25079722adede4b5a118
#
_entry.id   ea34eba7f77f25079722adede4b5a118
#
_cell.length_a   1.000
_cell.length_b   1.000
_cell.length_c   1.000
_cell.angle_alpha   90.00
_cell.angle_beta   90.00
_cell.angle_gamma   90.00
#
_symmetry.space_group_name_H-M   'P 1'
#
loop_
_entity.id
_entity.type
_entity.pdbx_description
1 polymer ?
#
loop_
_entity_poly.entity_id
_entity_poly.type
_entity_poly.pdbx_seq_one_letter_code
_entity_poly.pdbx_strand_id
1 'polypeptide(L)'
;MAMDQQTALERQQALYREKNAHLRQYLEPVEPYEFYREIFPEGSFERKGHFEDAKGNGIALVVPQKSKVVQENGVALEIKGDGKANRHVITDELRELEDIKGTDFTIMSPISYFGRQRRGQNARYLYAMVFDLDGVGMPQLRDTLHQMNKDIIPRATFVVNSGTGLHLYYVLTEPIPMYPQNQKILKELKYALTRQIWNRFTSSIKEPQMQGILQGFRVVGTSSKLGKDYPVVAYRYGGAVELEKLLDYIPDSNGEQQRIEALMRKSRLSLAEAKEKYPDWYERRVVKKERRGRWTVKRDLYDWWLHRIADEIKVGHRFYGIMTLAIYAKKCGIDEAELRRDAFALLKPYDDMSVEDINRFTKDDIVCALEMFNEDYVTFPRDDIAKLSGMTMPVNKRNWLKQDQHLYLARRRKEDMKAVGISMKSAEGRPTAEKIVHVWRQKHPDGRKADCHRDTGLDPKTIRKWWDSEPSAVWQEDGHMVARVRPAQALSDLLVEALGQGKD
;
A
#
# COMPACT_ATOMS: atom_id res chain seq x y z
N MET A 1 28.59 -11.14 -29.48
CA MET A 1 27.85 -11.29 -28.18
C MET A 1 28.77 -11.62 -27.01
N ALA A 2 29.51 -12.71 -26.96
CA ALA A 2 30.40 -13.01 -25.80
C ALA A 2 31.54 -12.00 -25.62
N MET A 3 32.22 -11.56 -26.70
CA MET A 3 33.26 -10.52 -26.66
C MET A 3 32.72 -9.15 -26.17
N ASP A 4 31.49 -8.78 -26.53
CA ASP A 4 30.89 -7.54 -26.08
C ASP A 4 30.52 -7.57 -24.58
N GLN A 5 30.09 -8.72 -24.07
CA GLN A 5 29.76 -8.90 -22.64
C GLN A 5 31.02 -8.85 -21.77
N GLN A 6 32.14 -9.45 -22.22
CA GLN A 6 33.40 -9.38 -21.49
C GLN A 6 33.92 -7.95 -21.40
N THR A 7 33.89 -7.22 -22.52
CA THR A 7 34.28 -5.81 -22.57
C THR A 7 33.38 -4.91 -21.67
N ALA A 8 32.08 -5.21 -21.61
CA ALA A 8 31.14 -4.52 -20.72
C ALA A 8 31.44 -4.76 -19.24
N LEU A 9 31.77 -6.00 -18.87
CA LEU A 9 32.17 -6.37 -17.51
C LEU A 9 33.46 -5.65 -17.10
N GLU A 10 34.48 -5.66 -17.94
CA GLU A 10 35.75 -4.96 -17.68
C GLU A 10 35.56 -3.44 -17.47
N ARG A 11 34.69 -2.82 -18.27
CA ARG A 11 34.32 -1.39 -18.07
C ARG A 11 33.67 -1.16 -16.72
N GLN A 12 32.75 -2.02 -16.30
CA GLN A 12 32.10 -1.91 -14.99
C GLN A 12 33.09 -2.14 -13.84
N GLN A 13 34.03 -3.05 -13.99
CA GLN A 13 35.10 -3.31 -13.04
C GLN A 13 36.06 -2.10 -12.93
N ALA A 14 36.40 -1.48 -14.04
CA ALA A 14 37.19 -0.26 -14.05
C ALA A 14 36.47 0.90 -13.34
N LEU A 15 35.18 1.10 -13.67
CA LEU A 15 34.34 2.11 -13.02
C LEU A 15 34.22 1.86 -11.50
N TYR A 16 34.09 0.62 -11.08
CA TYR A 16 34.06 0.27 -9.64
C TYR A 16 35.33 0.69 -8.93
N ARG A 17 36.53 0.44 -9.53
CA ARG A 17 37.82 0.86 -8.96
C ARG A 17 37.92 2.39 -8.89
N GLU A 18 37.49 3.09 -9.95
CA GLU A 18 37.48 4.54 -10.02
C GLU A 18 36.57 5.16 -8.97
N LYS A 19 35.36 4.61 -8.78
CA LYS A 19 34.43 5.05 -7.70
C LYS A 19 35.08 4.88 -6.31
N ASN A 20 35.68 3.74 -6.04
CA ASN A 20 36.35 3.49 -4.75
C ASN A 20 37.57 4.41 -4.56
N ALA A 21 38.37 4.63 -5.60
CA ALA A 21 39.51 5.53 -5.53
C ALA A 21 39.05 6.98 -5.21
N HIS A 22 37.96 7.41 -5.85
CA HIS A 22 37.39 8.73 -5.59
C HIS A 22 36.81 8.86 -4.17
N LEU A 23 36.04 7.86 -3.71
CA LEU A 23 35.46 7.87 -2.37
C LEU A 23 36.56 7.90 -1.29
N ARG A 24 37.66 7.15 -1.46
CA ARG A 24 38.79 7.12 -0.52
C ARG A 24 39.56 8.43 -0.42
N GLN A 25 39.43 9.34 -1.37
CA GLN A 25 40.05 10.67 -1.27
C GLN A 25 39.39 11.55 -0.20
N TYR A 26 38.13 11.30 0.10
CA TYR A 26 37.33 12.16 0.97
C TYR A 26 36.70 11.43 2.15
N LEU A 27 36.59 10.10 2.10
CA LEU A 27 35.85 9.28 3.05
C LEU A 27 36.68 8.09 3.49
N GLU A 28 36.51 7.68 4.74
CA GLU A 28 37.15 6.50 5.27
C GLU A 28 36.30 5.25 4.97
N PRO A 29 36.91 4.16 4.49
CA PRO A 29 36.24 2.88 4.38
C PRO A 29 35.95 2.33 5.78
N VAL A 30 34.81 1.68 5.94
CA VAL A 30 34.36 1.11 7.20
C VAL A 30 34.33 -0.41 7.09
N GLU A 31 34.88 -1.09 8.07
CA GLU A 31 34.86 -2.54 8.14
C GLU A 31 33.41 -3.07 8.32
N PRO A 32 33.08 -4.26 7.77
CA PRO A 32 31.72 -4.79 7.83
C PRO A 32 31.14 -4.87 9.25
N TYR A 33 31.95 -5.29 10.23
CA TYR A 33 31.50 -5.37 11.62
C TYR A 33 31.12 -4.00 12.19
N GLU A 34 31.95 -2.99 11.99
CA GLU A 34 31.69 -1.62 12.47
C GLU A 34 30.47 -1.02 11.77
N PHE A 35 30.35 -1.22 10.44
CA PHE A 35 29.21 -0.78 9.66
C PHE A 35 27.89 -1.35 10.20
N TYR A 36 27.82 -2.66 10.44
CA TYR A 36 26.60 -3.29 10.95
C TYR A 36 26.37 -3.00 12.43
N ARG A 37 27.42 -2.81 13.23
CA ARG A 37 27.30 -2.42 14.64
C ARG A 37 26.72 -1.01 14.81
N GLU A 38 27.00 -0.11 13.89
CA GLU A 38 26.39 1.22 13.89
C GLU A 38 24.90 1.17 13.47
N ILE A 39 24.57 0.33 12.48
CA ILE A 39 23.16 0.13 12.09
C ILE A 39 22.40 -0.58 13.22
N PHE A 40 22.98 -1.60 13.82
CA PHE A 40 22.38 -2.43 14.87
C PHE A 40 23.20 -2.29 16.17
N PRO A 41 22.90 -1.28 16.99
CA PRO A 41 23.54 -1.13 18.30
C PRO A 41 23.41 -2.38 19.18
N GLU A 42 24.25 -2.52 20.19
CA GLU A 42 24.16 -3.62 21.14
C GLU A 42 22.76 -3.74 21.74
N GLY A 43 22.26 -4.95 21.84
CA GLY A 43 20.89 -5.23 22.29
C GLY A 43 19.83 -5.12 21.20
N SER A 44 20.18 -4.86 19.93
CA SER A 44 19.25 -4.85 18.81
C SER A 44 18.67 -6.22 18.47
N PHE A 45 19.45 -7.27 18.69
CA PHE A 45 19.08 -8.64 18.39
C PHE A 45 19.09 -9.53 19.63
N GLU A 46 18.54 -10.73 19.48
CA GLU A 46 18.66 -11.78 20.48
C GLU A 46 20.11 -12.28 20.56
N ARG A 47 20.55 -12.61 21.76
CA ARG A 47 21.83 -13.29 21.95
C ARG A 47 21.66 -14.78 21.69
N LYS A 48 22.70 -15.40 21.15
CA LYS A 48 22.69 -16.84 20.84
C LYS A 48 22.38 -17.66 22.12
N GLY A 49 21.29 -18.42 22.08
CA GLY A 49 20.82 -19.24 23.21
C GLY A 49 19.94 -18.52 24.23
N HIS A 50 19.70 -17.21 24.09
CA HIS A 50 18.81 -16.44 24.96
C HIS A 50 17.69 -15.80 24.10
N PHE A 51 16.53 -16.44 24.08
CA PHE A 51 15.37 -15.96 23.33
C PHE A 51 14.46 -15.19 24.30
N GLU A 52 14.47 -13.88 24.21
CA GLU A 52 13.48 -13.02 24.88
C GLU A 52 12.34 -12.71 23.92
N ASP A 53 11.09 -12.74 24.41
CA ASP A 53 9.88 -12.61 23.59
C ASP A 53 9.77 -11.29 22.78
N ALA A 54 10.53 -10.28 23.11
CA ALA A 54 10.45 -8.94 22.52
C ALA A 54 11.52 -8.63 21.48
N LYS A 55 12.62 -9.37 21.45
CA LYS A 55 13.74 -9.11 20.55
C LYS A 55 13.57 -9.80 19.20
N GLY A 56 14.37 -9.41 18.24
CA GLY A 56 14.38 -9.97 16.89
C GLY A 56 15.80 -10.32 16.47
N ASN A 57 15.92 -10.85 15.28
CA ASN A 57 17.19 -11.26 14.68
C ASN A 57 17.40 -10.52 13.36
N GLY A 58 18.65 -10.29 12.98
CA GLY A 58 19.01 -9.96 11.60
C GLY A 58 18.85 -11.20 10.70
N ILE A 59 18.48 -10.99 9.44
CA ILE A 59 18.35 -12.10 8.48
C ILE A 59 19.08 -11.75 7.21
N ALA A 60 20.18 -12.46 6.95
CA ALA A 60 20.90 -12.43 5.69
C ALA A 60 20.47 -13.59 4.80
N LEU A 61 20.32 -13.33 3.51
CA LEU A 61 20.02 -14.32 2.49
C LEU A 61 21.20 -14.43 1.53
N VAL A 62 21.90 -15.55 1.58
CA VAL A 62 22.97 -15.90 0.64
C VAL A 62 22.35 -16.67 -0.51
N VAL A 63 22.44 -16.13 -1.72
CA VAL A 63 21.99 -16.80 -2.95
C VAL A 63 23.23 -17.31 -3.68
N PRO A 64 23.54 -18.61 -3.61
CA PRO A 64 24.69 -19.16 -4.32
C PRO A 64 24.52 -18.97 -5.83
N GLN A 65 25.47 -18.35 -6.48
CA GLN A 65 25.52 -18.37 -7.94
C GLN A 65 26.02 -19.75 -8.36
N LYS A 66 25.12 -20.66 -8.65
CA LYS A 66 25.46 -21.94 -9.23
C LYS A 66 25.42 -21.85 -10.76
N SER A 67 26.50 -21.45 -11.37
CA SER A 67 26.83 -21.92 -12.71
C SER A 67 27.69 -23.19 -12.53
N LYS A 68 27.12 -24.35 -12.67
CA LYS A 68 27.89 -25.58 -12.94
C LYS A 68 28.08 -25.65 -14.44
N VAL A 69 29.30 -25.46 -14.88
CA VAL A 69 29.71 -25.86 -16.23
C VAL A 69 29.84 -27.38 -16.22
N VAL A 70 28.87 -28.07 -16.78
CA VAL A 70 28.95 -29.52 -17.02
C VAL A 70 29.47 -29.72 -18.47
N GLN A 71 30.59 -30.34 -18.62
CA GLN A 71 31.05 -30.79 -19.91
C GLN A 71 30.34 -32.11 -20.29
N GLU A 72 29.36 -32.01 -21.15
CA GLU A 72 28.71 -33.18 -21.74
C GLU A 72 29.02 -33.19 -23.25
N ASN A 73 29.66 -34.25 -23.71
CA ASN A 73 30.05 -34.44 -25.12
C ASN A 73 30.93 -33.32 -25.74
N GLY A 74 31.82 -32.73 -24.96
CA GLY A 74 32.73 -31.68 -25.42
C GLY A 74 32.11 -30.29 -25.56
N VAL A 75 30.87 -30.11 -25.16
CA VAL A 75 30.16 -28.82 -25.11
C VAL A 75 29.99 -28.39 -23.66
N ALA A 76 30.47 -27.19 -23.31
CA ALA A 76 30.28 -26.61 -22.01
C ALA A 76 28.83 -26.07 -21.89
N LEU A 77 27.98 -26.79 -21.17
CA LEU A 77 26.62 -26.37 -20.85
C LEU A 77 26.61 -25.67 -19.46
N GLU A 78 26.26 -24.42 -19.45
CA GLU A 78 26.06 -23.67 -18.22
C GLU A 78 24.67 -24.01 -17.63
N ILE A 79 24.64 -24.94 -16.68
CA ILE A 79 23.42 -25.26 -15.95
C ILE A 79 23.23 -24.18 -14.84
N LYS A 80 22.27 -23.27 -15.00
CA LYS A 80 21.81 -22.40 -13.94
C LYS A 80 21.24 -23.28 -12.83
N GLY A 81 21.94 -23.38 -11.72
CA GLY A 81 21.53 -24.20 -10.60
C GLY A 81 20.27 -23.65 -9.90
N ASP A 82 19.54 -24.53 -9.25
CA ASP A 82 18.44 -24.28 -8.33
C ASP A 82 18.94 -23.38 -7.20
N GLY A 83 18.82 -22.06 -7.38
CA GLY A 83 19.33 -21.05 -6.47
C GLY A 83 18.51 -20.94 -5.19
N LYS A 84 18.41 -22.02 -4.39
CA LYS A 84 17.81 -21.94 -3.06
C LYS A 84 18.65 -21.00 -2.20
N ALA A 85 18.06 -19.88 -1.82
CA ALA A 85 18.70 -18.94 -0.92
C ALA A 85 18.93 -19.58 0.46
N ASN A 86 20.18 -19.58 0.89
CA ASN A 86 20.54 -19.98 2.24
C ASN A 86 20.29 -18.82 3.19
N ARG A 87 19.65 -19.11 4.32
CA ARG A 87 19.28 -18.11 5.31
C ARG A 87 20.24 -18.19 6.50
N HIS A 88 20.87 -17.07 6.80
CA HIS A 88 21.69 -16.88 7.98
C HIS A 88 20.94 -15.97 8.95
N VAL A 89 20.80 -16.41 10.19
CA VAL A 89 20.23 -15.64 11.28
C VAL A 89 21.40 -14.93 11.96
N ILE A 90 21.34 -13.61 11.99
CA ILE A 90 22.36 -12.76 12.62
C ILE A 90 21.92 -12.44 14.04
N THR A 91 22.74 -12.81 15.00
CA THR A 91 22.52 -12.56 16.44
C THR A 91 23.24 -11.27 16.89
N ASP A 92 23.06 -10.89 18.15
CA ASP A 92 23.56 -9.60 18.66
C ASP A 92 25.09 -9.52 18.65
N GLU A 93 25.79 -10.63 18.69
CA GLU A 93 27.25 -10.68 18.59
C GLU A 93 27.79 -10.35 17.20
N LEU A 94 26.93 -10.39 16.15
CA LEU A 94 27.25 -10.15 14.73
C LEU A 94 28.35 -11.09 14.16
N ARG A 95 28.68 -12.18 14.84
CA ARG A 95 29.75 -13.11 14.40
C ARG A 95 29.43 -13.80 13.08
N GLU A 96 28.15 -14.03 12.81
CA GLU A 96 27.66 -14.64 11.59
C GLU A 96 27.97 -13.79 10.33
N LEU A 97 28.32 -12.52 10.48
CA LEU A 97 28.77 -11.66 9.40
C LEU A 97 30.15 -12.11 8.84
N GLU A 98 31.02 -12.63 9.69
CA GLU A 98 32.30 -13.20 9.25
C GLU A 98 32.08 -14.48 8.42
N ASP A 99 31.10 -15.32 8.80
CA ASP A 99 30.79 -16.56 8.09
C ASP A 99 30.27 -16.28 6.66
N ILE A 100 29.67 -15.12 6.43
CA ILE A 100 29.13 -14.73 5.11
C ILE A 100 30.05 -13.77 4.35
N LYS A 101 31.18 -13.36 4.92
CA LYS A 101 32.17 -12.53 4.24
C LYS A 101 32.70 -13.22 3.01
N GLY A 102 32.79 -12.49 1.90
CA GLY A 102 33.27 -13.03 0.63
C GLY A 102 32.31 -14.01 -0.06
N THR A 103 31.13 -14.30 0.52
CA THR A 103 30.12 -15.09 -0.17
C THR A 103 29.63 -14.36 -1.43
N ASP A 104 28.98 -15.09 -2.31
CA ASP A 104 28.40 -14.56 -3.54
C ASP A 104 27.27 -13.54 -3.26
N PHE A 105 26.18 -13.59 -4.03
CA PHE A 105 25.06 -12.67 -3.86
C PHE A 105 24.41 -12.82 -2.47
N THR A 106 24.71 -11.87 -1.57
CA THR A 106 24.16 -11.85 -0.23
C THR A 106 23.42 -10.54 0.03
N ILE A 107 22.21 -10.62 0.55
CA ILE A 107 21.39 -9.46 0.88
C ILE A 107 20.88 -9.50 2.31
N MET A 108 20.83 -8.34 2.95
CA MET A 108 20.26 -8.11 4.28
C MET A 108 19.47 -6.82 4.27
N SER A 109 18.35 -6.77 4.99
CA SER A 109 17.62 -5.51 5.23
C SER A 109 18.01 -4.91 6.58
N PRO A 110 17.98 -3.58 6.73
CA PRO A 110 18.27 -2.91 8.01
C PRO A 110 17.09 -3.02 8.99
N ILE A 111 16.60 -4.24 9.17
CA ILE A 111 15.39 -4.55 9.95
C ILE A 111 15.64 -5.79 10.80
N SER A 112 15.21 -5.76 12.06
CA SER A 112 15.14 -6.96 12.89
C SER A 112 13.82 -7.70 12.67
N TYR A 113 13.87 -9.03 12.76
CA TYR A 113 12.73 -9.90 12.50
C TYR A 113 12.49 -10.88 13.63
N PHE A 114 11.25 -11.12 13.97
CA PHE A 114 10.88 -12.21 14.85
C PHE A 114 11.08 -13.56 14.15
N GLY A 115 11.83 -14.45 14.81
CA GLY A 115 12.15 -15.76 14.26
C GLY A 115 13.07 -15.71 13.04
N ARG A 116 12.93 -16.67 12.13
CA ARG A 116 13.85 -16.90 11.00
C ARG A 116 13.32 -16.47 9.64
N GLN A 117 12.21 -15.74 9.58
CA GLN A 117 11.58 -15.39 8.30
C GLN A 117 11.55 -13.89 8.06
N ARG A 118 12.13 -13.45 6.93
CA ARG A 118 12.08 -12.08 6.46
C ARG A 118 10.74 -11.76 5.77
N ARG A 119 9.71 -11.56 6.62
CA ARG A 119 8.36 -11.19 6.17
C ARG A 119 7.90 -9.94 6.92
N GLY A 120 7.01 -9.14 6.31
CA GLY A 120 6.48 -7.91 6.92
C GLY A 120 5.80 -8.14 8.27
N GLN A 121 5.07 -9.23 8.42
CA GLN A 121 4.42 -9.60 9.70
C GLN A 121 5.42 -9.93 10.83
N ASN A 122 6.66 -10.33 10.48
CA ASN A 122 7.71 -10.66 11.41
C ASN A 122 8.68 -9.49 11.65
N ALA A 123 8.56 -8.39 10.89
CA ALA A 123 9.41 -7.22 11.06
C ALA A 123 9.17 -6.58 12.43
N ARG A 124 10.25 -6.26 13.17
CA ARG A 124 10.21 -5.70 14.52
C ARG A 124 10.58 -4.22 14.52
N TYR A 125 11.80 -3.90 14.12
CA TYR A 125 12.32 -2.55 14.11
C TYR A 125 13.05 -2.27 12.80
N LEU A 126 12.92 -1.04 12.30
CA LEU A 126 13.72 -0.48 11.22
C LEU A 126 14.83 0.38 11.84
N TYR A 127 16.06 0.13 11.45
CA TYR A 127 17.26 0.82 11.99
C TYR A 127 17.86 1.82 11.00
N ALA A 128 17.63 1.64 9.70
CA ALA A 128 18.09 2.58 8.69
C ALA A 128 17.12 2.63 7.50
N MET A 129 16.99 3.81 6.88
CA MET A 129 16.43 3.92 5.53
C MET A 129 17.57 3.77 4.51
N VAL A 130 17.34 2.95 3.50
CA VAL A 130 18.36 2.69 2.48
C VAL A 130 17.78 2.88 1.09
N PHE A 131 18.54 3.55 0.23
CA PHE A 131 18.20 3.80 -1.17
C PHE A 131 19.30 3.20 -2.05
N ASP A 132 18.89 2.38 -3.00
CA ASP A 132 19.77 1.75 -3.98
C ASP A 132 19.66 2.54 -5.29
N LEU A 133 20.73 3.21 -5.65
CA LEU A 133 20.85 4.02 -6.86
C LEU A 133 21.58 3.20 -7.93
N ASP A 134 20.85 2.77 -8.93
CA ASP A 134 21.41 2.18 -10.14
C ASP A 134 21.82 3.25 -11.17
N GLY A 135 22.66 2.86 -12.14
CA GLY A 135 23.11 3.78 -13.20
C GLY A 135 24.05 4.87 -12.73
N VAL A 136 24.86 4.58 -11.70
CA VAL A 136 25.79 5.54 -11.11
C VAL A 136 27.19 5.41 -11.73
N GLY A 137 27.49 6.31 -12.67
CA GLY A 137 28.85 6.55 -13.18
C GLY A 137 29.61 7.57 -12.32
N MET A 138 30.80 7.99 -12.75
CA MET A 138 31.60 9.00 -12.04
C MET A 138 30.92 10.37 -11.96
N PRO A 139 30.26 10.88 -13.02
CA PRO A 139 29.50 12.13 -12.91
C PRO A 139 28.41 12.04 -11.84
N GLN A 140 27.60 10.97 -11.85
CA GLN A 140 26.51 10.76 -10.90
C GLN A 140 27.02 10.63 -9.46
N LEU A 141 28.15 9.94 -9.25
CA LEU A 141 28.77 9.84 -7.93
C LEU A 141 29.15 11.23 -7.40
N ARG A 142 29.86 12.04 -8.21
CA ARG A 142 30.27 13.40 -7.82
C ARG A 142 29.07 14.29 -7.54
N ASP A 143 28.05 14.24 -8.39
CA ASP A 143 26.83 15.00 -8.20
C ASP A 143 26.04 14.56 -6.96
N THR A 144 25.99 13.26 -6.67
CA THR A 144 25.36 12.74 -5.43
C THR A 144 26.08 13.30 -4.21
N LEU A 145 27.41 13.24 -4.15
CA LEU A 145 28.20 13.80 -3.04
C LEU A 145 28.03 15.32 -2.95
N HIS A 146 28.00 16.03 -4.09
CA HIS A 146 27.78 17.46 -4.13
C HIS A 146 26.38 17.85 -3.61
N GLN A 147 25.33 17.15 -4.04
CA GLN A 147 23.97 17.42 -3.59
C GLN A 147 23.80 17.16 -2.08
N MET A 148 24.42 16.12 -1.54
CA MET A 148 24.45 15.88 -0.09
C MET A 148 25.22 17.00 0.65
N ASN A 149 26.34 17.47 0.10
CA ASN A 149 27.12 18.57 0.70
C ASN A 149 26.38 19.93 0.68
N LYS A 150 25.48 20.11 -0.29
CA LYS A 150 24.66 21.34 -0.45
C LYS A 150 23.29 21.21 0.17
N ASP A 151 23.03 20.13 0.92
CA ASP A 151 21.73 19.84 1.54
C ASP A 151 20.54 19.85 0.54
N ILE A 152 20.80 19.55 -0.75
CA ILE A 152 19.76 19.37 -1.77
C ILE A 152 19.06 18.02 -1.59
N ILE A 153 19.83 16.99 -1.24
CA ILE A 153 19.33 15.69 -0.78
C ILE A 153 19.86 15.39 0.61
N PRO A 154 19.21 14.55 1.40
CA PRO A 154 19.65 14.25 2.76
C PRO A 154 21.10 13.72 2.77
N ARG A 155 21.87 14.08 3.78
CA ARG A 155 23.20 13.49 4.01
C ARG A 155 23.07 12.06 4.51
N ALA A 156 23.59 11.10 3.74
CA ALA A 156 23.63 9.72 4.14
C ALA A 156 24.64 9.51 5.29
N THR A 157 24.37 8.54 6.18
CA THR A 157 25.34 8.08 7.17
C THR A 157 26.50 7.35 6.48
N PHE A 158 26.15 6.47 5.52
CA PHE A 158 27.11 5.73 4.71
C PHE A 158 26.77 5.80 3.23
N VAL A 159 27.83 5.88 2.43
CA VAL A 159 27.81 5.64 0.98
C VAL A 159 28.43 4.28 0.72
N VAL A 160 27.69 3.36 0.13
CA VAL A 160 28.14 1.99 -0.12
C VAL A 160 28.29 1.75 -1.62
N ASN A 161 29.48 1.41 -2.08
CA ASN A 161 29.71 0.97 -3.43
C ASN A 161 29.28 -0.50 -3.55
N SER A 162 28.11 -0.75 -4.14
CA SER A 162 27.52 -2.08 -4.31
C SER A 162 27.99 -2.82 -5.55
N GLY A 163 28.93 -2.22 -6.31
CA GLY A 163 29.42 -2.70 -7.60
C GLY A 163 29.00 -1.76 -8.72
N THR A 164 27.89 -2.03 -9.38
CA THR A 164 27.36 -1.21 -10.48
C THR A 164 26.64 0.06 -10.02
N GLY A 165 26.03 0.04 -8.82
CA GLY A 165 25.30 1.15 -8.22
C GLY A 165 25.94 1.70 -6.95
N LEU A 166 25.14 2.46 -6.20
CA LEU A 166 25.45 2.93 -4.83
C LEU A 166 24.25 2.66 -3.93
N HIS A 167 24.51 2.26 -2.68
CA HIS A 167 23.48 2.33 -1.65
C HIS A 167 23.76 3.52 -0.72
N LEU A 168 22.76 4.33 -0.45
CA LEU A 168 22.80 5.41 0.52
C LEU A 168 22.07 4.96 1.79
N TYR A 169 22.81 4.84 2.89
CA TYR A 169 22.27 4.42 4.19
C TYR A 169 22.05 5.63 5.07
N TYR A 170 20.86 5.78 5.58
CA TYR A 170 20.46 6.76 6.59
C TYR A 170 20.15 6.01 7.88
N VAL A 171 21.16 5.86 8.74
CA VAL A 171 21.00 5.20 10.03
C VAL A 171 20.16 6.08 10.93
N LEU A 172 19.11 5.51 11.53
CA LEU A 172 18.18 6.26 12.36
C LEU A 172 18.71 6.39 13.79
N THR A 173 18.56 7.59 14.38
CA THR A 173 18.92 7.83 15.79
C THR A 173 18.14 6.93 16.74
N GLU A 174 16.89 6.61 16.39
CA GLU A 174 16.03 5.69 17.14
C GLU A 174 15.41 4.65 16.20
N PRO A 175 15.47 3.36 16.56
CA PRO A 175 14.82 2.31 15.76
C PRO A 175 13.29 2.47 15.76
N ILE A 176 12.67 2.33 14.60
CA ILE A 176 11.23 2.53 14.45
C ILE A 176 10.50 1.19 14.51
N PRO A 177 9.50 1.01 15.40
CA PRO A 177 8.69 -0.20 15.45
C PRO A 177 7.96 -0.44 14.13
N MET A 178 8.07 -1.65 13.58
CA MET A 178 7.53 -2.05 12.28
C MET A 178 6.09 -2.58 12.37
N TYR A 179 5.22 -1.88 13.12
CA TYR A 179 3.79 -2.18 13.11
C TYR A 179 3.21 -2.01 11.69
N PRO A 180 2.14 -2.73 11.30
CA PRO A 180 1.57 -2.65 9.95
C PRO A 180 1.25 -1.22 9.47
N GLN A 181 0.77 -0.37 10.38
CA GLN A 181 0.51 1.04 10.09
C GLN A 181 1.80 1.83 9.85
N ASN A 182 2.85 1.57 10.64
CA ASN A 182 4.15 2.23 10.48
C ASN A 182 4.83 1.79 9.17
N GLN A 183 4.75 0.51 8.81
CA GLN A 183 5.27 0.02 7.53
C GLN A 183 4.66 0.76 6.34
N LYS A 184 3.35 1.05 6.41
CA LYS A 184 2.67 1.82 5.36
C LYS A 184 3.21 3.24 5.26
N ILE A 185 3.34 3.93 6.40
CA ILE A 185 3.86 5.31 6.47
C ILE A 185 5.31 5.37 5.97
N LEU A 186 6.15 4.47 6.47
CA LEU A 186 7.56 4.38 6.09
C LEU A 186 7.75 4.06 4.60
N LYS A 187 6.86 3.25 4.03
CA LYS A 187 6.85 2.99 2.59
C LYS A 187 6.52 4.25 1.79
N GLU A 188 5.50 5.01 2.20
CA GLU A 188 5.12 6.28 1.56
C GLU A 188 6.26 7.29 1.65
N LEU A 189 6.86 7.45 2.84
CA LEU A 189 8.03 8.31 3.05
C LEU A 189 9.22 7.88 2.18
N LYS A 190 9.53 6.59 2.15
CA LYS A 190 10.62 6.07 1.31
C LYS A 190 10.39 6.38 -0.17
N TYR A 191 9.17 6.26 -0.66
CA TYR A 191 8.84 6.56 -2.05
C TYR A 191 8.97 8.05 -2.36
N ALA A 192 8.56 8.92 -1.45
CA ALA A 192 8.72 10.36 -1.60
C ALA A 192 10.20 10.76 -1.65
N LEU A 193 11.00 10.25 -0.71
CA LEU A 193 12.45 10.48 -0.70
C LEU A 193 13.15 9.86 -1.92
N THR A 194 12.71 8.70 -2.41
CA THR A 194 13.28 8.12 -3.63
C THR A 194 13.13 9.08 -4.81
N ARG A 195 11.97 9.73 -4.98
CA ARG A 195 11.77 10.72 -6.05
C ARG A 195 12.67 11.95 -5.92
N GLN A 196 13.08 12.30 -4.71
CA GLN A 196 13.99 13.41 -4.46
C GLN A 196 15.45 13.02 -4.68
N ILE A 197 15.85 11.86 -4.13
CA ILE A 197 17.24 11.37 -4.20
C ILE A 197 17.59 10.88 -5.61
N TRP A 198 16.66 10.18 -6.27
CA TRP A 198 16.85 9.67 -7.62
C TRP A 198 16.43 10.73 -8.65
N ASN A 199 17.39 11.47 -9.12
CA ASN A 199 17.19 12.52 -10.10
C ASN A 199 18.20 12.39 -11.27
N ARG A 200 18.07 13.22 -12.30
CA ARG A 200 18.92 13.16 -13.51
C ARG A 200 20.42 13.31 -13.25
N PHE A 201 20.81 13.82 -12.09
CA PHE A 201 22.22 14.01 -11.73
C PHE A 201 22.77 12.88 -10.88
N THR A 202 21.92 12.19 -10.12
CA THR A 202 22.32 11.08 -9.23
C THR A 202 22.22 9.72 -9.90
N SER A 203 21.46 9.60 -11.00
CA SER A 203 21.35 8.38 -11.79
C SER A 203 21.24 8.69 -13.29
N SER A 204 21.85 7.85 -14.13
CA SER A 204 21.67 7.87 -15.59
C SER A 204 20.35 7.22 -16.03
N ILE A 205 19.68 6.49 -15.12
CA ILE A 205 18.37 5.87 -15.35
C ILE A 205 17.29 6.90 -15.03
N LYS A 206 16.47 7.25 -16.02
CA LYS A 206 15.45 8.31 -15.89
C LYS A 206 14.35 7.99 -14.88
N GLU A 207 13.86 6.74 -14.89
CA GLU A 207 12.75 6.34 -14.05
C GLU A 207 13.23 5.82 -12.70
N PRO A 208 12.83 6.45 -11.57
CA PRO A 208 13.19 6.00 -10.24
C PRO A 208 12.65 4.59 -9.96
N GLN A 209 13.51 3.71 -9.50
CA GLN A 209 13.11 2.38 -9.09
C GLN A 209 12.57 2.40 -7.65
N MET A 210 11.25 2.29 -7.51
CA MET A 210 10.58 2.30 -6.20
C MET A 210 10.84 1.01 -5.43
N GLN A 211 11.55 1.12 -4.33
CA GLN A 211 11.97 0.01 -3.50
C GLN A 211 11.12 -0.11 -2.25
N GLY A 212 10.66 -1.32 -1.94
CA GLY A 212 9.88 -1.59 -0.73
C GLY A 212 10.68 -1.35 0.56
N ILE A 213 9.99 -1.06 1.66
CA ILE A 213 10.65 -0.84 2.96
C ILE A 213 11.38 -2.09 3.50
N LEU A 214 10.92 -3.27 3.11
CA LEU A 214 11.49 -4.55 3.52
C LEU A 214 12.59 -5.07 2.57
N GLN A 215 12.99 -4.27 1.57
CA GLN A 215 14.00 -4.69 0.61
C GLN A 215 15.34 -5.01 1.30
N GLY A 216 16.00 -6.06 0.80
CA GLY A 216 17.37 -6.38 1.18
C GLY A 216 18.36 -5.71 0.25
N PHE A 217 19.47 -5.29 0.82
CA PHE A 217 20.58 -4.66 0.14
C PHE A 217 21.81 -5.55 0.22
N ARG A 218 22.73 -5.41 -0.72
CA ARG A 218 23.97 -6.21 -0.70
C ARG A 218 24.72 -6.00 0.60
N VAL A 219 25.14 -7.11 1.19
CA VAL A 219 25.88 -7.12 2.44
C VAL A 219 27.30 -6.58 2.21
N VAL A 220 27.72 -5.63 3.04
CA VAL A 220 29.07 -5.09 3.01
C VAL A 220 30.08 -6.19 3.34
N GLY A 221 31.19 -6.26 2.59
CA GLY A 221 32.19 -7.31 2.70
C GLY A 221 31.92 -8.57 1.87
N THR A 222 30.74 -8.70 1.24
CA THR A 222 30.42 -9.79 0.30
C THR A 222 30.75 -9.41 -1.15
N SER A 223 30.78 -10.40 -2.03
CA SER A 223 31.07 -10.16 -3.45
C SER A 223 29.98 -9.34 -4.15
N SER A 224 30.39 -8.38 -4.97
CA SER A 224 29.45 -7.67 -5.86
C SER A 224 29.13 -8.52 -7.10
N LYS A 225 28.27 -8.00 -7.98
CA LYS A 225 27.99 -8.60 -9.31
C LYS A 225 29.21 -8.67 -10.23
N LEU A 226 30.28 -7.93 -9.89
CA LEU A 226 31.47 -7.79 -10.70
C LEU A 226 32.52 -8.90 -10.43
N GLY A 227 32.28 -9.75 -9.43
CA GLY A 227 33.14 -10.85 -9.06
C GLY A 227 33.72 -10.73 -7.64
N LYS A 228 34.45 -11.76 -7.21
CA LYS A 228 35.00 -11.87 -5.84
C LYS A 228 36.00 -10.79 -5.49
N ASP A 229 36.79 -10.33 -6.47
CA ASP A 229 37.79 -9.27 -6.31
C ASP A 229 37.19 -7.86 -6.19
N TYR A 230 35.83 -7.75 -6.27
CA TYR A 230 35.10 -6.51 -6.22
C TYR A 230 34.05 -6.55 -5.09
N PRO A 231 34.49 -6.52 -3.81
CA PRO A 231 33.56 -6.61 -2.68
C PRO A 231 32.68 -5.37 -2.57
N VAL A 232 31.58 -5.50 -1.87
CA VAL A 232 30.72 -4.36 -1.46
C VAL A 232 31.45 -3.60 -0.35
N VAL A 233 31.73 -2.30 -0.57
CA VAL A 233 32.51 -1.46 0.35
C VAL A 233 31.68 -0.29 0.84
N ALA A 234 31.66 -0.09 2.16
CA ALA A 234 31.01 1.06 2.81
C ALA A 234 32.02 2.15 3.13
N TYR A 235 31.57 3.39 3.03
CA TYR A 235 32.31 4.60 3.38
C TYR A 235 31.48 5.46 4.31
N ARG A 236 32.09 5.96 5.40
CA ARG A 236 31.45 6.88 6.33
C ARG A 236 31.34 8.26 5.69
N TYR A 237 30.11 8.82 5.66
CA TYR A 237 29.87 10.13 5.10
C TYR A 237 29.30 11.11 6.14
N GLY A 238 28.33 10.69 6.94
CA GLY A 238 27.66 11.50 7.94
C GLY A 238 27.39 10.75 9.24
N GLY A 239 26.55 11.31 10.08
CA GLY A 239 26.05 10.70 11.30
C GLY A 239 24.67 10.11 11.16
N ALA A 240 24.15 9.55 12.26
CA ALA A 240 22.78 9.11 12.33
C ALA A 240 21.78 10.27 12.16
N VAL A 241 20.60 9.98 11.61
CA VAL A 241 19.59 10.99 11.27
C VAL A 241 18.28 10.73 12.02
N GLU A 242 17.59 11.79 12.38
CA GLU A 242 16.21 11.71 12.87
C GLU A 242 15.26 11.51 11.67
N LEU A 243 14.26 10.64 11.83
CA LEU A 243 13.32 10.35 10.75
C LEU A 243 12.60 11.62 10.29
N GLU A 244 12.27 12.51 11.23
CA GLU A 244 11.58 13.76 10.98
C GLU A 244 12.37 14.71 10.09
N LYS A 245 13.68 14.76 10.23
CA LYS A 245 14.54 15.59 9.37
C LYS A 245 14.57 15.15 7.91
N LEU A 246 14.25 13.87 7.65
CA LEU A 246 14.14 13.40 6.27
C LEU A 246 12.90 13.98 5.57
N LEU A 247 11.88 14.42 6.32
CA LEU A 247 10.67 15.05 5.75
C LEU A 247 10.99 16.42 5.13
N ASP A 248 11.98 17.15 5.66
CA ASP A 248 12.35 18.48 5.18
C ASP A 248 12.81 18.48 3.70
N TYR A 249 13.23 17.30 3.21
CA TYR A 249 13.66 17.11 1.82
C TYR A 249 12.54 16.72 0.85
N ILE A 250 11.31 16.58 1.33
CA ILE A 250 10.17 16.24 0.48
C ILE A 250 9.46 17.54 0.07
N PRO A 251 9.40 17.86 -1.24
CA PRO A 251 8.68 19.03 -1.70
C PRO A 251 7.18 18.97 -1.34
N ASP A 252 6.65 20.02 -0.75
CA ASP A 252 5.22 20.09 -0.32
C ASP A 252 4.26 20.44 -1.49
N SER A 253 4.67 20.20 -2.72
CA SER A 253 3.92 20.57 -3.92
C SER A 253 2.50 19.99 -4.02
N ASN A 254 2.20 18.92 -3.26
CA ASN A 254 0.91 18.23 -3.28
C ASN A 254 0.36 17.90 -1.88
N GLY A 255 0.84 18.54 -0.82
CA GLY A 255 0.48 18.20 0.57
C GLY A 255 0.99 16.80 0.99
N GLU A 256 1.98 16.25 0.30
CA GLU A 256 2.55 14.93 0.60
C GLU A 256 3.26 14.94 1.95
N GLN A 257 4.04 15.98 2.23
CA GLN A 257 4.72 16.18 3.51
C GLN A 257 3.69 16.23 4.67
N GLN A 258 2.67 17.08 4.57
CA GLN A 258 1.63 17.19 5.60
C GLN A 258 0.88 15.87 5.83
N ARG A 259 0.65 15.10 4.75
CA ARG A 259 0.01 13.79 4.85
C ARG A 259 0.88 12.78 5.59
N ILE A 260 2.17 12.73 5.28
CA ILE A 260 3.14 11.85 5.95
C ILE A 260 3.30 12.24 7.42
N GLU A 261 3.47 13.53 7.73
CA GLU A 261 3.53 14.04 9.10
C GLU A 261 2.26 13.69 9.90
N ALA A 262 1.07 13.86 9.31
CA ALA A 262 -0.18 13.52 9.97
C ALA A 262 -0.29 12.01 10.27
N LEU A 263 0.22 11.16 9.37
CA LEU A 263 0.28 9.72 9.57
C LEU A 263 1.28 9.37 10.67
N MET A 264 2.45 9.99 10.69
CA MET A 264 3.48 9.78 11.71
C MET A 264 2.99 10.17 13.11
N ARG A 265 2.32 11.32 13.25
CA ARG A 265 1.71 11.76 14.53
C ARG A 265 0.68 10.74 15.05
N LYS A 266 -0.14 10.16 14.17
CA LYS A 266 -1.14 9.12 14.55
C LYS A 266 -0.51 7.80 15.00
N SER A 267 0.68 7.47 14.52
CA SER A 267 1.37 6.22 14.85
C SER A 267 2.19 6.28 16.14
N ARG A 268 2.37 7.48 16.74
CA ARG A 268 3.23 7.71 17.90
C ARG A 268 2.60 7.42 19.26
N LEU A 269 1.33 7.03 19.33
CA LEU A 269 0.73 6.64 20.61
C LEU A 269 1.31 5.29 21.06
N SER A 270 1.99 5.28 22.17
CA SER A 270 2.36 4.05 22.89
C SER A 270 1.11 3.28 23.33
N LEU A 271 1.25 2.00 23.64
CA LEU A 271 0.13 1.21 24.19
C LEU A 271 -0.41 1.78 25.51
N ALA A 272 0.45 2.39 26.31
CA ALA A 272 0.08 3.03 27.57
C ALA A 272 -0.79 4.27 27.31
N GLU A 273 -0.36 5.15 26.42
CA GLU A 273 -1.13 6.33 26.01
C GLU A 273 -2.43 5.96 25.30
N ALA A 274 -2.41 4.88 24.48
CA ALA A 274 -3.61 4.37 23.84
C ALA A 274 -4.61 3.78 24.86
N LYS A 275 -4.14 3.18 25.95
CA LYS A 275 -4.98 2.70 27.07
C LYS A 275 -5.67 3.86 27.77
N GLU A 276 -4.93 4.93 28.03
CA GLU A 276 -5.45 6.13 28.69
C GLU A 276 -6.45 6.88 27.79
N LYS A 277 -6.07 7.12 26.55
CA LYS A 277 -6.86 7.91 25.59
C LYS A 277 -8.04 7.17 24.99
N TYR A 278 -7.93 5.84 24.84
CA TYR A 278 -8.95 4.98 24.21
C TYR A 278 -9.15 3.69 25.01
N PRO A 279 -9.63 3.76 26.27
CA PRO A 279 -9.74 2.61 27.16
C PRO A 279 -10.62 1.49 26.60
N ASP A 280 -11.75 1.83 25.98
CA ASP A 280 -12.65 0.86 25.34
C ASP A 280 -11.98 0.12 24.18
N TRP A 281 -11.19 0.83 23.38
CA TRP A 281 -10.42 0.23 22.29
C TRP A 281 -9.36 -0.73 22.86
N TYR A 282 -8.63 -0.30 23.89
CA TYR A 282 -7.59 -1.09 24.54
C TYR A 282 -8.18 -2.37 25.14
N GLU A 283 -9.27 -2.27 25.89
CA GLU A 283 -9.98 -3.40 26.48
C GLU A 283 -10.40 -4.41 25.41
N ARG A 284 -11.05 -3.95 24.35
CA ARG A 284 -11.55 -4.83 23.28
C ARG A 284 -10.45 -5.44 22.42
N ARG A 285 -9.39 -4.68 22.07
CA ARG A 285 -8.39 -5.08 21.10
C ARG A 285 -7.15 -5.71 21.71
N VAL A 286 -6.74 -5.27 22.89
CA VAL A 286 -5.50 -5.70 23.54
C VAL A 286 -5.82 -6.74 24.63
N VAL A 287 -6.78 -6.47 25.51
CA VAL A 287 -7.13 -7.37 26.62
C VAL A 287 -7.99 -8.55 26.11
N LYS A 288 -9.14 -8.25 25.52
CA LYS A 288 -10.08 -9.28 25.03
C LYS A 288 -9.68 -9.90 23.70
N LYS A 289 -8.70 -9.30 22.99
CA LYS A 289 -8.25 -9.74 21.66
C LYS A 289 -9.40 -9.91 20.66
N GLU A 290 -10.48 -9.12 20.82
CA GLU A 290 -11.60 -9.15 19.90
C GLU A 290 -11.11 -8.79 18.50
N ARG A 291 -11.44 -9.60 17.50
CA ARG A 291 -11.16 -9.28 16.09
C ARG A 291 -11.96 -8.04 15.68
N ARG A 292 -11.44 -7.25 14.73
CA ARG A 292 -12.21 -6.16 14.14
C ARG A 292 -13.55 -6.69 13.65
N GLY A 293 -14.64 -6.00 14.01
CA GLY A 293 -15.98 -6.37 13.57
C GLY A 293 -16.01 -6.56 12.05
N ARG A 294 -16.62 -7.66 11.63
CA ARG A 294 -16.79 -7.98 10.21
C ARG A 294 -17.64 -6.88 9.54
N TRP A 295 -17.18 -6.36 8.45
CA TRP A 295 -18.05 -5.69 7.51
C TRP A 295 -18.89 -6.75 6.82
N THR A 296 -20.16 -6.86 7.19
CA THR A 296 -21.13 -7.63 6.43
C THR A 296 -21.40 -6.89 5.13
N VAL A 297 -20.83 -7.35 4.06
CA VAL A 297 -21.12 -6.84 2.72
C VAL A 297 -22.27 -7.65 2.17
N LYS A 298 -23.18 -7.00 1.43
CA LYS A 298 -24.33 -7.67 0.82
C LYS A 298 -23.87 -8.63 -0.27
N ARG A 299 -24.66 -9.67 -0.50
CA ARG A 299 -24.51 -10.64 -1.58
C ARG A 299 -24.28 -10.00 -2.95
N ASP A 300 -24.87 -8.81 -3.18
CA ASP A 300 -24.72 -8.05 -4.43
C ASP A 300 -23.27 -7.85 -4.88
N LEU A 301 -22.29 -7.79 -3.95
CA LEU A 301 -20.88 -7.68 -4.29
C LEU A 301 -20.35 -8.99 -4.90
N TYR A 302 -20.75 -10.13 -4.37
CA TYR A 302 -20.38 -11.44 -4.89
C TYR A 302 -20.95 -11.66 -6.28
N ASP A 303 -22.26 -11.47 -6.43
CA ASP A 303 -22.97 -11.65 -7.69
C ASP A 303 -22.46 -10.70 -8.78
N TRP A 304 -22.20 -9.44 -8.40
CA TRP A 304 -21.60 -8.45 -9.31
C TRP A 304 -20.21 -8.88 -9.80
N TRP A 305 -19.38 -9.42 -8.90
CA TRP A 305 -18.03 -9.86 -9.28
C TRP A 305 -18.08 -11.13 -10.14
N LEU A 306 -18.94 -12.08 -9.79
CA LEU A 306 -19.14 -13.31 -10.58
C LEU A 306 -19.51 -13.01 -12.02
N HIS A 307 -20.49 -12.11 -12.26
CA HIS A 307 -20.84 -11.68 -13.60
C HIS A 307 -19.69 -11.03 -14.35
N ARG A 308 -18.97 -10.14 -13.68
CA ARG A 308 -17.86 -9.44 -14.32
C ARG A 308 -16.72 -10.37 -14.74
N ILE A 309 -16.34 -11.32 -13.89
CA ILE A 309 -15.27 -12.25 -14.23
C ILE A 309 -15.69 -13.27 -15.30
N ALA A 310 -16.98 -13.54 -15.44
CA ALA A 310 -17.48 -14.37 -16.52
C ALA A 310 -17.37 -13.67 -17.90
N ASP A 311 -17.57 -12.35 -17.93
CA ASP A 311 -17.66 -11.57 -19.17
C ASP A 311 -16.38 -10.81 -19.52
N GLU A 312 -15.67 -10.26 -18.51
CA GLU A 312 -14.59 -9.28 -18.73
C GLU A 312 -13.18 -9.83 -18.51
N ILE A 313 -13.02 -10.99 -17.87
CA ILE A 313 -11.70 -11.53 -17.51
C ILE A 313 -10.87 -11.86 -18.75
N LYS A 314 -9.56 -11.66 -18.67
CA LYS A 314 -8.62 -11.95 -19.76
C LYS A 314 -7.68 -13.10 -19.40
N VAL A 315 -7.10 -13.72 -20.42
CA VAL A 315 -6.02 -14.70 -20.29
C VAL A 315 -4.88 -14.09 -19.44
N GLY A 316 -4.32 -14.88 -18.53
CA GLY A 316 -3.31 -14.41 -17.55
C GLY A 316 -3.89 -13.86 -16.25
N HIS A 317 -5.19 -13.52 -16.20
CA HIS A 317 -5.85 -12.98 -15.02
C HIS A 317 -6.93 -13.90 -14.41
N ARG A 318 -7.23 -15.03 -15.06
CA ARG A 318 -8.31 -15.98 -14.72
C ARG A 318 -8.21 -16.50 -13.28
N PHE A 319 -7.02 -16.91 -12.85
CA PHE A 319 -6.73 -17.33 -11.49
C PHE A 319 -7.11 -16.26 -10.46
N TYR A 320 -6.70 -15.02 -10.70
CA TYR A 320 -6.97 -13.89 -9.80
C TYR A 320 -8.45 -13.47 -9.78
N GLY A 321 -9.17 -13.73 -10.87
CA GLY A 321 -10.63 -13.57 -10.93
C GLY A 321 -11.32 -14.48 -9.91
N ILE A 322 -11.00 -15.78 -9.93
CA ILE A 322 -11.55 -16.79 -9.00
C ILE A 322 -11.05 -16.56 -7.57
N MET A 323 -9.77 -16.24 -7.41
CA MET A 323 -9.18 -15.87 -6.12
C MET A 323 -9.98 -14.74 -5.44
N THR A 324 -10.30 -13.69 -6.18
CA THR A 324 -11.10 -12.57 -5.68
C THR A 324 -12.55 -12.99 -5.41
N LEU A 325 -13.12 -13.89 -6.22
CA LEU A 325 -14.45 -14.45 -5.99
C LEU A 325 -14.51 -15.18 -4.64
N ALA A 326 -13.49 -15.96 -4.31
CA ALA A 326 -13.36 -16.66 -3.03
C ALA A 326 -13.28 -15.67 -1.85
N ILE A 327 -12.50 -14.59 -1.99
CA ILE A 327 -12.43 -13.51 -1.00
C ILE A 327 -13.79 -12.84 -0.80
N TYR A 328 -14.52 -12.55 -1.89
CA TYR A 328 -15.83 -11.92 -1.81
C TYR A 328 -16.89 -12.87 -1.28
N ALA A 329 -16.83 -14.16 -1.60
CA ALA A 329 -17.69 -15.16 -1.02
C ALA A 329 -17.58 -15.18 0.51
N LYS A 330 -16.34 -15.24 1.04
CA LYS A 330 -16.09 -15.18 2.48
C LYS A 330 -16.56 -13.88 3.12
N LYS A 331 -16.34 -12.77 2.44
CA LYS A 331 -16.73 -11.42 2.86
C LYS A 331 -18.26 -11.25 2.92
N CYS A 332 -18.97 -11.80 1.96
CA CYS A 332 -20.42 -11.70 1.83
C CYS A 332 -21.19 -12.80 2.60
N GLY A 333 -20.48 -13.77 3.16
CA GLY A 333 -21.09 -14.90 3.86
C GLY A 333 -21.74 -15.93 2.93
N ILE A 334 -21.22 -16.07 1.70
CA ILE A 334 -21.63 -17.10 0.75
C ILE A 334 -21.11 -18.44 1.21
N ASP A 335 -21.89 -19.48 1.04
CA ASP A 335 -21.51 -20.85 1.38
C ASP A 335 -20.41 -21.39 0.46
N GLU A 336 -19.49 -22.18 1.02
CA GLU A 336 -18.36 -22.73 0.26
C GLU A 336 -18.81 -23.65 -0.88
N ALA A 337 -19.91 -24.40 -0.69
CA ALA A 337 -20.46 -25.28 -1.71
C ALA A 337 -21.02 -24.47 -2.89
N GLU A 338 -21.65 -23.33 -2.63
CA GLU A 338 -22.10 -22.39 -3.66
C GLU A 338 -20.91 -21.80 -4.41
N LEU A 339 -19.92 -21.28 -3.69
CA LEU A 339 -18.69 -20.76 -4.28
C LEU A 339 -18.00 -21.78 -5.21
N ARG A 340 -17.89 -23.04 -4.75
CA ARG A 340 -17.29 -24.10 -5.56
C ARG A 340 -18.08 -24.35 -6.85
N ARG A 341 -19.40 -24.44 -6.80
CA ARG A 341 -20.24 -24.61 -8.00
C ARG A 341 -19.99 -23.48 -9.00
N ASP A 342 -20.04 -22.23 -8.54
CA ASP A 342 -19.87 -21.05 -9.38
C ASP A 342 -18.47 -20.97 -9.98
N ALA A 343 -17.42 -21.25 -9.19
CA ALA A 343 -16.04 -21.28 -9.66
C ALA A 343 -15.80 -22.39 -10.70
N PHE A 344 -16.33 -23.60 -10.47
CA PHE A 344 -16.17 -24.71 -11.41
C PHE A 344 -17.01 -24.55 -12.67
N ALA A 345 -18.11 -23.78 -12.62
CA ALA A 345 -18.86 -23.41 -13.83
C ALA A 345 -18.05 -22.55 -14.81
N LEU A 346 -17.05 -21.81 -14.30
CA LEU A 346 -16.13 -21.01 -15.10
C LEU A 346 -14.96 -21.82 -15.71
N LEU A 347 -14.76 -23.07 -15.32
CA LEU A 347 -13.62 -23.88 -15.77
C LEU A 347 -13.58 -23.99 -17.30
N LYS A 348 -14.68 -24.45 -17.91
CA LYS A 348 -14.72 -24.63 -19.36
C LYS A 348 -14.60 -23.31 -20.13
N PRO A 349 -15.39 -22.24 -19.82
CA PRO A 349 -15.20 -20.93 -20.45
C PRO A 349 -13.78 -20.40 -20.35
N TYR A 350 -13.14 -20.58 -19.21
CA TYR A 350 -11.78 -20.09 -18.98
C TYR A 350 -10.73 -20.92 -19.73
N ASP A 351 -10.91 -22.22 -19.84
CA ASP A 351 -10.02 -23.08 -20.61
C ASP A 351 -10.16 -22.82 -22.12
N ASP A 352 -11.40 -22.61 -22.59
CA ASP A 352 -11.69 -22.28 -23.99
C ASP A 352 -11.05 -20.95 -24.45
N MET A 353 -10.69 -20.06 -23.52
CA MET A 353 -9.93 -18.83 -23.82
C MET A 353 -8.45 -19.09 -24.08
N SER A 354 -7.93 -20.28 -23.78
CA SER A 354 -6.51 -20.61 -23.96
C SER A 354 -6.21 -20.87 -25.43
N VAL A 355 -5.27 -20.11 -26.00
CA VAL A 355 -4.85 -20.22 -27.40
C VAL A 355 -3.75 -21.27 -27.57
N GLU A 356 -2.97 -21.52 -26.53
CA GLU A 356 -1.83 -22.42 -26.52
C GLU A 356 -1.95 -23.47 -25.40
N ASP A 357 -1.47 -24.68 -25.65
CA ASP A 357 -1.48 -25.77 -24.67
C ASP A 357 -0.69 -25.46 -23.40
N ILE A 358 0.24 -24.51 -23.47
CA ILE A 358 1.10 -24.09 -22.33
C ILE A 358 0.31 -23.25 -21.31
N ASN A 359 -0.82 -22.64 -21.70
CA ASN A 359 -1.59 -21.74 -20.83
C ASN A 359 -3.04 -22.23 -20.60
N ARG A 360 -3.20 -23.54 -20.46
CA ARG A 360 -4.49 -24.16 -20.12
C ARG A 360 -4.93 -23.73 -18.72
N PHE A 361 -6.24 -23.58 -18.56
CA PHE A 361 -6.82 -23.30 -17.24
C PHE A 361 -7.41 -24.60 -16.68
N THR A 362 -6.89 -25.03 -15.54
CA THR A 362 -7.12 -26.37 -15.01
C THR A 362 -8.00 -26.37 -13.74
N LYS A 363 -8.41 -27.57 -13.33
CA LYS A 363 -9.11 -27.75 -12.05
C LYS A 363 -8.23 -27.35 -10.85
N ASP A 364 -6.92 -27.57 -10.95
CA ASP A 364 -5.97 -27.25 -9.89
C ASP A 364 -5.84 -25.75 -9.71
N ASP A 365 -5.93 -24.95 -10.77
CA ASP A 365 -5.95 -23.49 -10.68
C ASP A 365 -7.15 -23.01 -9.89
N ILE A 366 -8.33 -23.63 -10.08
CA ILE A 366 -9.52 -23.29 -9.30
C ILE A 366 -9.33 -23.67 -7.84
N VAL A 367 -8.86 -24.90 -7.58
CA VAL A 367 -8.67 -25.38 -6.19
C VAL A 367 -7.70 -24.49 -5.44
N CYS A 368 -6.56 -24.12 -6.03
CA CYS A 368 -5.59 -23.20 -5.46
C CYS A 368 -6.17 -21.80 -5.24
N ALA A 369 -6.96 -21.28 -6.18
CA ALA A 369 -7.60 -19.97 -6.01
C ALA A 369 -8.63 -19.95 -4.88
N LEU A 370 -9.33 -21.07 -4.65
CA LEU A 370 -10.31 -21.21 -3.58
C LEU A 370 -9.69 -21.29 -2.18
N GLU A 371 -8.38 -21.53 -2.03
CA GLU A 371 -7.68 -21.44 -0.73
C GLU A 371 -7.82 -20.05 -0.10
N MET A 372 -8.09 -19.02 -0.89
CA MET A 372 -8.37 -17.67 -0.42
C MET A 372 -9.74 -17.49 0.25
N PHE A 373 -10.56 -18.53 0.32
CA PHE A 373 -11.80 -18.55 1.10
C PHE A 373 -11.48 -18.58 2.61
N ASN A 374 -10.80 -17.54 3.08
CA ASN A 374 -10.32 -17.40 4.44
C ASN A 374 -10.61 -15.98 4.98
N GLU A 375 -10.83 -15.89 6.30
CA GLU A 375 -11.11 -14.63 6.99
C GLU A 375 -9.96 -13.62 6.93
N ASP A 376 -8.73 -14.10 6.84
CA ASP A 376 -7.54 -13.24 6.82
C ASP A 376 -7.46 -12.38 5.55
N TYR A 377 -8.13 -12.81 4.47
CA TYR A 377 -8.12 -12.11 3.18
C TYR A 377 -9.33 -11.20 2.91
N VAL A 378 -10.33 -11.15 3.80
CA VAL A 378 -11.55 -10.31 3.59
C VAL A 378 -11.26 -8.81 3.49
N THR A 379 -10.08 -8.37 3.90
CA THR A 379 -9.62 -6.97 3.80
C THR A 379 -8.70 -6.72 2.61
N PHE A 380 -8.63 -7.64 1.65
CA PHE A 380 -7.75 -7.52 0.47
C PHE A 380 -8.02 -6.20 -0.26
N PRO A 381 -6.97 -5.40 -0.58
CA PRO A 381 -7.14 -4.05 -1.10
C PRO A 381 -7.75 -4.03 -2.51
N ARG A 382 -8.67 -3.10 -2.75
CA ARG A 382 -9.31 -2.90 -4.06
C ARG A 382 -8.30 -2.70 -5.20
N ASP A 383 -7.26 -1.89 -4.94
CA ASP A 383 -6.28 -1.54 -5.98
C ASP A 383 -5.40 -2.75 -6.34
N ASP A 384 -5.15 -3.65 -5.38
CA ASP A 384 -4.47 -4.91 -5.65
C ASP A 384 -5.38 -5.87 -6.44
N ILE A 385 -6.68 -5.91 -6.11
CA ILE A 385 -7.66 -6.67 -6.90
C ILE A 385 -7.68 -6.17 -8.35
N ALA A 386 -7.77 -4.86 -8.57
CA ALA A 386 -7.78 -4.27 -9.90
C ALA A 386 -6.51 -4.62 -10.69
N LYS A 387 -5.36 -4.54 -10.05
CA LYS A 387 -4.06 -4.87 -10.66
C LYS A 387 -3.94 -6.34 -11.01
N LEU A 388 -4.32 -7.25 -10.11
CA LEU A 388 -4.19 -8.69 -10.29
C LEU A 388 -5.21 -9.24 -11.29
N SER A 389 -6.47 -8.76 -11.24
CA SER A 389 -7.51 -9.19 -12.16
C SER A 389 -7.45 -8.50 -13.53
N GLY A 390 -6.64 -7.45 -13.68
CA GLY A 390 -6.62 -6.62 -14.89
C GLY A 390 -7.92 -5.86 -15.15
N MET A 391 -8.84 -5.79 -14.17
CA MET A 391 -10.16 -5.22 -14.30
C MET A 391 -10.26 -3.89 -13.55
N THR A 392 -10.91 -2.89 -14.16
CA THR A 392 -11.12 -1.59 -13.53
C THR A 392 -12.11 -1.71 -12.37
N MET A 393 -11.70 -1.23 -11.19
CA MET A 393 -12.55 -1.21 -10.00
C MET A 393 -13.07 0.21 -9.74
N PRO A 394 -14.39 0.42 -9.59
CA PRO A 394 -14.93 1.75 -9.30
C PRO A 394 -14.43 2.26 -7.95
N VAL A 395 -14.11 3.55 -7.90
CA VAL A 395 -13.69 4.20 -6.66
C VAL A 395 -14.85 4.30 -5.70
N ASN A 396 -14.61 4.07 -4.40
CA ASN A 396 -15.62 4.27 -3.37
C ASN A 396 -16.06 5.74 -3.34
N LYS A 397 -17.33 6.01 -3.61
CA LYS A 397 -17.92 7.36 -3.62
C LYS A 397 -17.84 8.08 -2.27
N ARG A 398 -17.64 7.37 -1.17
CA ARG A 398 -17.59 7.93 0.18
C ARG A 398 -16.21 8.48 0.58
N ASN A 399 -15.19 8.31 -0.21
CA ASN A 399 -13.82 8.78 0.07
C ASN A 399 -13.34 8.45 1.51
N TRP A 400 -13.64 7.24 2.01
CA TRP A 400 -13.31 6.77 3.37
C TRP A 400 -14.01 7.51 4.52
N LEU A 401 -14.91 8.44 4.23
CA LEU A 401 -15.69 9.16 5.22
C LEU A 401 -16.83 8.30 5.77
N LYS A 402 -17.21 8.53 7.03
CA LYS A 402 -18.47 8.00 7.57
C LYS A 402 -19.64 8.53 6.75
N GLN A 403 -20.74 7.77 6.66
CA GLN A 403 -21.88 8.14 5.84
C GLN A 403 -22.40 9.56 6.13
N ASP A 404 -22.48 9.92 7.39
CA ASP A 404 -22.97 11.24 7.82
C ASP A 404 -22.02 12.37 7.36
N GLN A 405 -20.72 12.16 7.53
CA GLN A 405 -19.69 13.09 7.07
C GLN A 405 -19.69 13.23 5.55
N HIS A 406 -19.80 12.11 4.83
CA HIS A 406 -19.89 12.13 3.37
C HIS A 406 -21.14 12.90 2.89
N LEU A 407 -22.30 12.63 3.50
CA LEU A 407 -23.55 13.31 3.15
C LEU A 407 -23.51 14.80 3.48
N TYR A 408 -22.91 15.17 4.62
CA TYR A 408 -22.72 16.58 5.00
C TYR A 408 -21.86 17.32 3.96
N LEU A 409 -20.69 16.78 3.64
CA LEU A 409 -19.78 17.39 2.67
C LEU A 409 -20.37 17.43 1.25
N ALA A 410 -21.10 16.40 0.85
CA ALA A 410 -21.80 16.39 -0.45
C ALA A 410 -22.87 17.47 -0.55
N ARG A 411 -23.62 17.72 0.54
CA ARG A 411 -24.61 18.79 0.62
C ARG A 411 -23.94 20.17 0.56
N ARG A 412 -22.90 20.39 1.38
CA ARG A 412 -22.14 21.66 1.37
C ARG A 412 -21.59 21.95 -0.01
N ARG A 413 -20.93 20.99 -0.64
CA ARG A 413 -20.42 21.15 -2.00
C ARG A 413 -21.53 21.52 -3.01
N LYS A 414 -22.71 20.91 -2.89
CA LYS A 414 -23.86 21.25 -3.75
C LYS A 414 -24.33 22.69 -3.52
N GLU A 415 -24.38 23.14 -2.27
CA GLU A 415 -24.74 24.52 -1.91
C GLU A 415 -23.73 25.52 -2.45
N ASP A 416 -22.43 25.25 -2.26
CA ASP A 416 -21.34 26.11 -2.73
C ASP A 416 -21.34 26.20 -4.27
N MET A 417 -21.54 25.09 -4.99
CA MET A 417 -21.64 25.07 -6.44
C MET A 417 -22.88 25.84 -6.95
N LYS A 418 -24.01 25.74 -6.24
CA LYS A 418 -25.20 26.52 -6.55
C LYS A 418 -24.99 28.02 -6.34
N ALA A 419 -24.27 28.42 -5.28
CA ALA A 419 -23.95 29.81 -4.97
C ALA A 419 -23.10 30.48 -6.08
N VAL A 420 -22.23 29.71 -6.76
CA VAL A 420 -21.40 30.19 -7.86
C VAL A 420 -22.02 29.92 -9.24
N GLY A 421 -23.33 29.55 -9.30
CA GLY A 421 -24.08 29.37 -10.55
C GLY A 421 -23.76 28.09 -11.33
N ILE A 422 -23.02 27.14 -10.75
CA ILE A 422 -22.70 25.86 -11.39
C ILE A 422 -23.82 24.86 -11.12
N SER A 423 -24.58 24.48 -12.15
CA SER A 423 -25.63 23.45 -12.04
C SER A 423 -25.05 22.04 -12.09
N MET A 424 -25.26 21.28 -11.04
CA MET A 424 -24.95 19.84 -11.00
C MET A 424 -26.14 19.05 -11.54
N LYS A 425 -26.24 18.88 -12.85
CA LYS A 425 -27.36 18.23 -13.54
C LYS A 425 -27.69 16.78 -13.10
N SER A 426 -26.86 16.13 -12.30
CA SER A 426 -27.07 14.74 -11.88
C SER A 426 -27.64 14.57 -10.46
N ALA A 427 -28.06 15.64 -9.80
CA ALA A 427 -28.26 15.63 -8.34
C ALA A 427 -29.70 15.43 -7.88
N GLU A 428 -30.67 15.45 -8.73
CA GLU A 428 -32.05 15.16 -8.34
C GLU A 428 -32.39 13.73 -8.76
N GLY A 429 -32.46 12.83 -7.77
CA GLY A 429 -33.00 11.49 -7.98
C GLY A 429 -34.44 11.57 -8.51
N ARG A 430 -35.00 10.44 -8.95
CA ARG A 430 -36.43 10.36 -9.39
C ARG A 430 -37.29 11.06 -8.34
N PRO A 431 -38.17 12.00 -8.77
CA PRO A 431 -39.10 12.69 -7.85
C PRO A 431 -39.86 11.70 -6.99
N THR A 432 -40.01 12.00 -5.71
CA THR A 432 -40.82 11.14 -4.83
C THR A 432 -42.28 11.15 -5.29
N ALA A 433 -43.02 10.08 -5.06
CA ALA A 433 -44.44 10.01 -5.41
C ALA A 433 -45.24 11.14 -4.72
N GLU A 434 -44.87 11.50 -3.48
CA GLU A 434 -45.42 12.66 -2.75
C GLU A 434 -45.25 13.94 -3.58
N LYS A 435 -43.99 14.26 -3.97
CA LYS A 435 -43.70 15.46 -4.79
C LYS A 435 -44.51 15.49 -6.07
N ILE A 436 -44.59 14.36 -6.77
CA ILE A 436 -45.32 14.26 -8.05
C ILE A 436 -46.82 14.58 -7.84
N VAL A 437 -47.45 13.99 -6.80
CA VAL A 437 -48.89 14.20 -6.51
C VAL A 437 -49.15 15.65 -6.09
N HIS A 438 -48.36 16.23 -5.23
CA HIS A 438 -48.57 17.60 -4.77
C HIS A 438 -48.30 18.65 -5.83
N VAL A 439 -47.28 18.51 -6.66
CA VAL A 439 -46.98 19.40 -7.79
C VAL A 439 -48.09 19.28 -8.86
N TRP A 440 -48.58 18.06 -9.11
CA TRP A 440 -49.71 17.86 -10.05
C TRP A 440 -50.96 18.55 -9.52
N ARG A 441 -51.30 18.42 -8.23
CA ARG A 441 -52.46 19.08 -7.62
C ARG A 441 -52.36 20.61 -7.64
N GLN A 442 -51.17 21.17 -7.44
CA GLN A 442 -50.95 22.63 -7.55
C GLN A 442 -51.30 23.14 -8.97
N LYS A 443 -50.94 22.34 -9.99
CA LYS A 443 -51.20 22.69 -11.39
C LYS A 443 -52.64 22.41 -11.80
N HIS A 444 -53.35 21.54 -11.10
CA HIS A 444 -54.71 21.11 -11.39
C HIS A 444 -55.57 21.14 -10.12
N PRO A 445 -55.94 22.33 -9.62
CA PRO A 445 -56.66 22.47 -8.33
C PRO A 445 -57.98 21.68 -8.31
N ASP A 446 -58.71 21.67 -9.43
CA ASP A 446 -60.00 20.98 -9.61
C ASP A 446 -59.86 19.56 -10.17
N GLY A 447 -58.64 19.08 -10.33
CA GLY A 447 -58.35 17.77 -10.92
C GLY A 447 -58.74 16.61 -10.01
N ARG A 448 -59.18 15.49 -10.56
CA ARG A 448 -59.58 14.30 -9.83
C ARG A 448 -58.41 13.31 -9.69
N LYS A 449 -58.44 12.42 -8.68
CA LYS A 449 -57.43 11.37 -8.44
C LYS A 449 -57.24 10.47 -9.69
N ALA A 450 -58.29 10.25 -10.46
CA ALA A 450 -58.23 9.46 -11.71
C ALA A 450 -57.45 10.18 -12.83
N ASP A 451 -57.55 11.49 -12.89
CA ASP A 451 -56.82 12.30 -13.86
C ASP A 451 -55.32 12.33 -13.51
N CYS A 452 -55.00 12.48 -12.20
CA CYS A 452 -53.65 12.38 -11.71
C CYS A 452 -53.00 11.00 -12.00
N HIS A 453 -53.75 9.91 -11.87
CA HIS A 453 -53.29 8.57 -12.24
C HIS A 453 -52.93 8.49 -13.74
N ARG A 454 -53.81 8.98 -14.61
CA ARG A 454 -53.63 8.96 -16.05
C ARG A 454 -52.41 9.78 -16.48
N ASP A 455 -52.23 10.97 -15.89
CA ASP A 455 -51.17 11.91 -16.29
C ASP A 455 -49.80 11.56 -15.72
N THR A 456 -49.76 10.98 -14.50
CA THR A 456 -48.51 10.69 -13.79
C THR A 456 -48.06 9.24 -13.85
N GLY A 457 -48.97 8.31 -14.21
CA GLY A 457 -48.72 6.87 -14.17
C GLY A 457 -48.52 6.28 -12.76
N LEU A 458 -48.76 7.05 -11.70
CA LEU A 458 -48.66 6.57 -10.33
C LEU A 458 -49.82 5.65 -9.96
N ASP A 459 -49.53 4.59 -9.21
CA ASP A 459 -50.56 3.68 -8.70
C ASP A 459 -51.64 4.42 -7.89
N PRO A 460 -52.95 4.08 -8.08
CA PRO A 460 -54.06 4.74 -7.37
C PRO A 460 -53.96 4.71 -5.83
N LYS A 461 -53.34 3.65 -5.24
CA LYS A 461 -53.12 3.59 -3.79
C LYS A 461 -52.09 4.62 -3.34
N THR A 462 -51.05 4.80 -4.16
CA THR A 462 -50.00 5.81 -3.91
C THR A 462 -50.56 7.23 -4.02
N ILE A 463 -51.41 7.50 -5.01
CA ILE A 463 -52.09 8.78 -5.16
C ILE A 463 -52.99 9.05 -3.97
N ARG A 464 -53.83 8.08 -3.53
CA ARG A 464 -54.70 8.23 -2.36
C ARG A 464 -53.90 8.53 -1.08
N LYS A 465 -52.75 7.88 -0.91
CA LYS A 465 -51.86 8.09 0.24
C LYS A 465 -51.42 9.56 0.35
N TRP A 466 -51.04 10.17 -0.75
CA TRP A 466 -50.45 11.51 -0.77
C TRP A 466 -51.45 12.61 -1.16
N TRP A 467 -52.68 12.26 -1.52
CA TRP A 467 -53.69 13.23 -1.99
C TRP A 467 -54.13 14.23 -0.93
N ASP A 468 -54.44 13.74 0.25
CA ASP A 468 -55.01 14.54 1.36
C ASP A 468 -53.94 14.80 2.46
N SER A 469 -52.68 14.37 2.24
CA SER A 469 -51.60 14.64 3.18
C SER A 469 -51.08 16.08 3.04
N GLU A 470 -50.65 16.65 4.16
CA GLU A 470 -49.91 17.90 4.11
C GLU A 470 -48.54 17.63 3.42
N PRO A 471 -48.11 18.52 2.52
CA PRO A 471 -46.83 18.33 1.83
C PRO A 471 -45.68 18.51 2.83
N SER A 472 -44.77 17.58 2.86
CA SER A 472 -43.55 17.64 3.68
C SER A 472 -42.58 18.77 3.25
N ALA A 473 -42.86 19.39 2.09
CA ALA A 473 -42.10 20.51 1.55
C ALA A 473 -42.95 21.32 0.56
N VAL A 474 -42.65 22.61 0.44
CA VAL A 474 -43.27 23.49 -0.56
C VAL A 474 -42.38 23.48 -1.82
N TRP A 475 -42.98 23.25 -2.98
CA TRP A 475 -42.27 23.25 -4.26
C TRP A 475 -42.77 24.39 -5.16
N GLN A 476 -41.87 24.96 -5.97
CA GLN A 476 -42.24 25.88 -7.05
C GLN A 476 -42.91 25.14 -8.20
N GLU A 477 -43.58 25.89 -9.11
CA GLU A 477 -44.22 25.34 -10.29
C GLU A 477 -43.30 24.52 -11.20
N ASP A 478 -42.01 24.85 -11.20
CA ASP A 478 -40.94 24.13 -11.90
C ASP A 478 -40.47 22.85 -11.21
N GLY A 479 -41.06 22.54 -10.04
CA GLY A 479 -40.74 21.37 -9.24
C GLY A 479 -39.54 21.53 -8.29
N HIS A 480 -38.97 22.74 -8.12
CA HIS A 480 -37.93 22.98 -7.13
C HIS A 480 -38.48 23.14 -5.71
N MET A 481 -37.79 22.59 -4.72
CA MET A 481 -38.18 22.68 -3.31
C MET A 481 -37.80 24.06 -2.76
N VAL A 482 -38.81 24.81 -2.26
CA VAL A 482 -38.61 26.13 -1.67
C VAL A 482 -38.30 26.03 -0.17
N ALA A 483 -39.05 25.20 0.56
CA ALA A 483 -38.89 25.02 2.02
C ALA A 483 -39.37 23.62 2.43
N ARG A 484 -38.79 23.09 3.51
CA ARG A 484 -39.39 21.97 4.25
C ARG A 484 -40.39 22.46 5.23
N VAL A 485 -41.59 21.93 5.18
CA VAL A 485 -42.63 22.18 6.23
C VAL A 485 -42.21 21.34 7.44
N ARG A 486 -41.95 22.01 8.56
CA ARG A 486 -41.75 21.32 9.83
C ARG A 486 -43.14 21.03 10.44
N PRO A 487 -43.38 19.84 11.00
CA PRO A 487 -44.60 19.56 11.74
C PRO A 487 -44.80 20.60 12.86
N ALA A 488 -46.03 21.04 13.06
CA ALA A 488 -46.37 22.11 14.03
C ALA A 488 -45.89 21.80 15.47
N GLN A 489 -45.75 20.54 15.86
CA GLN A 489 -45.20 20.11 17.13
C GLN A 489 -43.71 20.48 17.33
N ALA A 490 -42.92 20.51 16.30
CA ALA A 490 -41.49 20.87 16.39
C ALA A 490 -41.27 22.41 16.58
N LEU A 491 -42.26 23.21 16.28
CA LEU A 491 -42.22 24.67 16.50
C LEU A 491 -42.53 25.04 17.96
N SER A 492 -43.38 24.27 18.65
CA SER A 492 -43.67 24.49 20.08
C SER A 492 -42.49 24.11 20.95
N ASP A 493 -41.77 23.04 20.63
CA ASP A 493 -40.59 22.57 21.38
C ASP A 493 -39.41 23.53 21.23
N LEU A 494 -39.22 24.11 20.04
CA LEU A 494 -38.18 25.14 19.79
C LEU A 494 -38.50 26.49 20.42
N LEU A 495 -39.77 26.84 20.56
CA LEU A 495 -40.19 28.05 21.30
C LEU A 495 -40.02 27.89 22.80
N VAL A 496 -40.25 26.70 23.37
CA VAL A 496 -40.00 26.40 24.77
C VAL A 496 -38.50 26.40 25.09
N GLU A 497 -37.65 25.87 24.16
CA GLU A 497 -36.20 25.86 24.32
C GLU A 497 -35.59 27.27 24.19
N ALA A 498 -36.11 28.12 23.30
CA ALA A 498 -35.67 29.50 23.10
C ALA A 498 -36.14 30.45 24.23
N LEU A 499 -37.25 30.16 24.87
CA LEU A 499 -37.76 30.93 26.00
C LEU A 499 -37.23 30.47 27.38
N GLY A 500 -36.61 29.26 27.40
CA GLY A 500 -35.97 28.70 28.61
C GLY A 500 -34.55 29.16 28.87
N GLN A 501 -33.87 29.80 27.90
CA GLN A 501 -32.51 30.30 28.06
C GLN A 501 -32.38 31.78 28.44
N GLY A 502 -33.48 32.42 28.86
CA GLY A 502 -33.49 33.81 29.25
C GLY A 502 -33.93 34.04 30.70
N LYS A 503 -33.28 33.33 31.64
CA LYS A 503 -33.22 33.70 33.07
C LYS A 503 -32.19 32.81 33.77
N ASP A 504 -30.99 33.32 33.93
CA ASP A 504 -30.22 33.60 35.12
C ASP A 504 -28.81 34.09 34.69
#